data_5a705d62a5e67e3cb8b7a17839cae6b1
#
_entry.id   5a705d62a5e67e3cb8b7a17839cae6b1
#
_cell.length_a   1.000
_cell.length_b   1.000
_cell.length_c   1.000
_cell.angle_alpha   90.00
_cell.angle_beta   90.00
_cell.angle_gamma   90.00
#
_symmetry.space_group_name_H-M   'P 1'
#
loop_
_entity.id
_entity.type
_entity.pdbx_description
1 polymer ?
#
loop_
_entity_poly.entity_id
_entity_poly.type
_entity_poly.pdbx_seq_one_letter_code
_entity_poly.pdbx_strand_id
1 'polypeptide(L)'
;EDHVKKVKIVRKLEKKHNRFICILGDLQGPKFRVGKFTNVKEQLKKNQEFTFDQNKKDGDSKRVYLPHKEIFKSISVGQRLLVNDGKVRLKVKSKSPTSIKCLVTDGGEISNNKGLNIPDTKLDLKIITPKDKKDLQLAIKLDVDWIALSFIQTTKDLLTAKKLIPSKFKVMVKVEKPSAMDEIESITENCDGIMVARGDLGVETNPEDVPIHQRTMVAACRKFGRPCIVATQMLESMIDSPTPTRAEASDVATAVFQGVDAVMLSAESAAGNYPKEAVEMMDKIIKRVESDSKYLANIQNYNLDHTKTSTEAIATAALEVASIASCNCIATFSQ
;
A
#
# COMPACT_ATOMS: atom_id res chain seq x y z
N GLU A 1 22.92 -3.34 4.02
CA GLU A 1 23.40 -4.24 5.10
C GLU A 1 22.27 -4.68 6.03
N ASP A 2 21.39 -3.76 6.46
CA ASP A 2 20.33 -4.07 7.44
C ASP A 2 19.29 -5.08 6.92
N HIS A 3 18.86 -4.98 5.65
CA HIS A 3 17.97 -5.96 5.05
C HIS A 3 18.56 -7.36 5.01
N VAL A 4 19.86 -7.48 4.73
CA VAL A 4 20.57 -8.78 4.74
C VAL A 4 20.55 -9.41 6.13
N LYS A 5 20.79 -8.61 7.17
CA LYS A 5 20.74 -9.06 8.57
C LYS A 5 19.33 -9.52 8.95
N LYS A 6 18.30 -8.72 8.61
CA LYS A 6 16.89 -9.04 8.90
C LYS A 6 16.45 -10.34 8.23
N VAL A 7 16.73 -10.53 6.95
CA VAL A 7 16.40 -11.78 6.23
C VAL A 7 17.08 -12.99 6.87
N LYS A 8 18.38 -12.88 7.22
CA LYS A 8 19.09 -13.98 7.91
C LYS A 8 18.47 -14.32 9.26
N ILE A 9 18.01 -13.32 10.03
CA ILE A 9 17.32 -13.54 11.31
C ILE A 9 16.00 -14.27 11.08
N VAL A 10 15.18 -13.83 10.13
CA VAL A 10 13.89 -14.45 9.81
C VAL A 10 14.10 -15.90 9.40
N ARG A 11 15.01 -16.20 8.46
CA ARG A 11 15.31 -17.58 8.02
C ARG A 11 15.86 -18.47 9.14
N LYS A 12 16.60 -17.89 10.11
CA LYS A 12 17.01 -18.61 11.32
C LYS A 12 15.83 -18.94 12.25
N LEU A 13 14.88 -18.00 12.39
CA LEU A 13 13.69 -18.20 13.19
C LEU A 13 12.75 -19.25 12.60
N GLU A 14 12.58 -19.26 11.27
CA GLU A 14 11.83 -20.30 10.56
C GLU A 14 12.33 -21.71 10.96
N LYS A 15 13.64 -21.91 10.84
CA LYS A 15 14.27 -23.19 11.20
C LYS A 15 14.09 -23.53 12.68
N LYS A 16 14.27 -22.53 13.57
CA LYS A 16 14.17 -22.73 15.02
C LYS A 16 12.75 -23.12 15.44
N HIS A 17 11.74 -22.53 14.82
CA HIS A 17 10.34 -22.71 15.20
C HIS A 17 9.59 -23.68 14.28
N ASN A 18 10.26 -24.24 13.26
CA ASN A 18 9.66 -25.09 12.24
C ASN A 18 8.40 -24.47 11.65
N ARG A 19 8.46 -23.18 11.32
CA ARG A 19 7.37 -22.40 10.73
C ARG A 19 7.87 -21.57 9.56
N PHE A 20 7.19 -21.65 8.44
CA PHE A 20 7.45 -20.80 7.27
C PHE A 20 7.06 -19.35 7.58
N ILE A 21 7.95 -18.42 7.24
CA ILE A 21 7.72 -16.97 7.36
C ILE A 21 7.96 -16.35 5.99
N CYS A 22 6.88 -15.93 5.34
CA CYS A 22 6.95 -15.28 4.04
C CYS A 22 7.70 -13.94 4.12
N ILE A 23 8.69 -13.73 3.26
CA ILE A 23 9.43 -12.46 3.15
C ILE A 23 9.01 -11.75 1.89
N LEU A 24 8.45 -10.55 2.05
CA LEU A 24 8.06 -9.65 0.97
C LEU A 24 9.13 -8.56 0.78
N GLY A 25 9.78 -8.52 -0.38
CA GLY A 25 10.68 -7.44 -0.79
C GLY A 25 9.89 -6.28 -1.39
N ASP A 26 9.75 -5.16 -0.65
CA ASP A 26 8.98 -3.99 -1.07
C ASP A 26 9.87 -3.00 -1.85
N LEU A 27 9.58 -2.80 -3.13
CA LEU A 27 10.25 -1.81 -3.98
C LEU A 27 9.60 -0.43 -3.79
N GLN A 28 10.45 0.59 -3.64
CA GLN A 28 9.99 1.95 -3.33
C GLN A 28 9.12 2.58 -4.42
N GLY A 29 9.40 2.26 -5.70
CA GLY A 29 8.77 2.92 -6.84
C GLY A 29 9.15 4.40 -7.00
N PRO A 30 8.51 5.14 -7.92
CA PRO A 30 8.82 6.53 -8.23
C PRO A 30 8.21 7.51 -7.22
N LYS A 31 8.58 7.39 -5.95
CA LYS A 31 8.09 8.30 -4.88
C LYS A 31 8.77 9.66 -5.00
N PHE A 32 7.98 10.71 -5.19
CA PHE A 32 8.48 12.08 -5.21
C PHE A 32 8.79 12.59 -3.81
N ARG A 33 9.86 13.37 -3.70
CA ARG A 33 10.27 13.99 -2.44
C ARG A 33 10.77 15.41 -2.68
N VAL A 34 10.45 16.31 -1.77
CA VAL A 34 11.06 17.63 -1.71
C VAL A 34 12.52 17.56 -1.26
N GLY A 35 13.29 18.60 -1.53
CA GLY A 35 14.67 18.72 -1.05
C GLY A 35 14.79 18.96 0.45
N LYS A 36 15.94 19.50 0.85
CA LYS A 36 16.25 19.84 2.24
C LYS A 36 15.87 21.28 2.56
N PHE A 37 15.69 21.56 3.84
CA PHE A 37 15.47 22.90 4.39
C PHE A 37 16.63 23.29 5.31
N THR A 38 16.98 24.57 5.32
CA THR A 38 18.04 25.12 6.16
C THR A 38 17.81 24.83 7.64
N ASN A 39 16.57 24.96 8.10
CA ASN A 39 16.18 24.70 9.51
C ASN A 39 15.63 23.29 9.72
N VAL A 40 15.94 22.32 8.82
CA VAL A 40 15.43 20.95 8.84
C VAL A 40 13.92 20.88 8.55
N LYS A 41 13.13 21.81 9.09
CA LYS A 41 11.69 21.94 8.95
C LYS A 41 11.25 23.38 8.93
N GLU A 42 10.12 23.65 8.29
CA GLU A 42 9.48 24.95 8.22
C GLU A 42 7.98 24.81 8.47
N GLN A 43 7.37 25.87 9.00
CA GLN A 43 5.93 25.94 9.23
C GLN A 43 5.27 26.81 8.15
N LEU A 44 4.49 26.20 7.26
CA LEU A 44 3.74 26.93 6.25
C LEU A 44 2.38 27.37 6.80
N LYS A 45 1.98 28.61 6.49
CA LYS A 45 0.70 29.18 6.92
C LYS A 45 -0.32 29.14 5.78
N LYS A 46 -1.60 28.98 6.11
CA LYS A 46 -2.70 29.09 5.14
C LYS A 46 -2.65 30.47 4.43
N ASN A 47 -2.94 30.46 3.13
CA ASN A 47 -2.89 31.62 2.24
C ASN A 47 -1.49 32.19 1.95
N GLN A 48 -0.44 31.54 2.40
CA GLN A 48 0.94 31.89 2.06
C GLN A 48 1.26 31.40 0.65
N GLU A 49 2.09 32.17 -0.07
CA GLU A 49 2.72 31.68 -1.32
C GLU A 49 3.94 30.81 -0.97
N PHE A 50 4.10 29.72 -1.71
CA PHE A 50 5.23 28.81 -1.60
C PHE A 50 5.66 28.32 -2.98
N THR A 51 6.97 28.20 -3.20
CA THR A 51 7.54 27.85 -4.50
C THR A 51 8.31 26.54 -4.45
N PHE A 52 8.01 25.64 -5.35
CA PHE A 52 8.88 24.51 -5.68
C PHE A 52 9.72 24.88 -6.89
N ASP A 53 11.02 24.71 -6.84
CA ASP A 53 11.90 25.06 -7.95
C ASP A 53 13.09 24.11 -8.11
N GLN A 54 13.88 24.30 -9.18
CA GLN A 54 15.05 23.49 -9.48
C GLN A 54 16.37 24.06 -8.91
N ASN A 55 16.31 25.08 -8.07
CA ASN A 55 17.49 25.60 -7.37
C ASN A 55 17.85 24.66 -6.22
N LYS A 56 19.04 24.06 -6.29
CA LYS A 56 19.53 23.06 -5.32
C LYS A 56 19.86 23.58 -3.93
N LYS A 57 19.79 24.91 -3.71
CA LYS A 57 19.97 25.48 -2.36
C LYS A 57 18.90 24.94 -1.42
N ASP A 58 19.26 24.80 -0.17
CA ASP A 58 18.30 24.42 0.89
C ASP A 58 17.11 25.39 0.91
N GLY A 59 15.95 24.84 1.22
CA GLY A 59 14.70 25.57 1.25
C GLY A 59 14.53 26.39 2.54
N ASP A 60 13.52 27.22 2.51
CA ASP A 60 13.08 28.09 3.61
C ASP A 60 11.56 28.15 3.67
N SER A 61 11.00 29.08 4.41
CA SER A 61 9.54 29.28 4.49
C SER A 61 8.88 29.75 3.19
N LYS A 62 9.63 30.06 2.13
CA LYS A 62 9.13 30.59 0.85
C LYS A 62 9.33 29.62 -0.31
N ARG A 63 10.33 28.74 -0.24
CA ARG A 63 10.68 27.85 -1.35
C ARG A 63 11.35 26.56 -0.89
N VAL A 64 11.32 25.54 -1.77
CA VAL A 64 12.12 24.31 -1.62
C VAL A 64 12.55 23.76 -2.97
N TYR A 65 13.72 23.13 -3.00
CA TYR A 65 14.20 22.39 -4.17
C TYR A 65 13.30 21.19 -4.45
N LEU A 66 12.91 21.00 -5.72
CA LEU A 66 12.18 19.82 -6.20
C LEU A 66 13.00 19.16 -7.33
N PRO A 67 13.62 17.99 -7.07
CA PRO A 67 14.52 17.34 -8.04
C PRO A 67 13.81 16.70 -9.24
N HIS A 68 12.49 16.68 -9.27
CA HIS A 68 11.64 15.94 -10.21
C HIS A 68 11.21 16.81 -11.38
N LYS A 69 12.01 16.81 -12.47
CA LYS A 69 11.76 17.66 -13.65
C LYS A 69 10.46 17.34 -14.38
N GLU A 70 10.04 16.08 -14.35
CA GLU A 70 8.81 15.59 -14.94
C GLU A 70 7.56 16.28 -14.36
N ILE A 71 7.58 16.67 -13.10
CA ILE A 71 6.48 17.39 -12.45
C ILE A 71 6.27 18.75 -13.08
N PHE A 72 7.35 19.51 -13.31
CA PHE A 72 7.27 20.86 -13.91
C PHE A 72 6.69 20.84 -15.32
N LYS A 73 6.88 19.74 -16.06
CA LYS A 73 6.32 19.57 -17.40
C LYS A 73 4.83 19.27 -17.37
N SER A 74 4.42 18.37 -16.47
CA SER A 74 3.09 17.73 -16.49
C SER A 74 2.04 18.47 -15.66
N ILE A 75 2.43 19.12 -14.56
CA ILE A 75 1.50 19.81 -13.67
C ILE A 75 0.85 21.01 -14.35
N SER A 76 -0.41 21.31 -14.02
CA SER A 76 -1.17 22.43 -14.55
C SER A 76 -1.62 23.39 -13.45
N VAL A 77 -1.89 24.65 -13.84
CA VAL A 77 -2.46 25.66 -12.93
C VAL A 77 -3.80 25.15 -12.39
N GLY A 78 -4.05 25.36 -11.11
CA GLY A 78 -5.25 24.92 -10.41
C GLY A 78 -5.16 23.53 -9.78
N GLN A 79 -4.19 22.68 -10.17
CA GLN A 79 -3.98 21.36 -9.60
C GLN A 79 -3.37 21.43 -8.21
N ARG A 80 -3.57 20.33 -7.45
CA ARG A 80 -3.13 20.20 -6.06
C ARG A 80 -1.74 19.59 -5.96
N LEU A 81 -0.99 20.04 -4.97
CA LEU A 81 0.25 19.44 -4.48
C LEU A 81 0.06 19.13 -3.00
N LEU A 82 0.34 17.92 -2.60
CA LEU A 82 0.18 17.44 -1.24
C LEU A 82 1.53 17.03 -0.68
N VAL A 83 1.91 17.56 0.47
CA VAL A 83 3.20 17.28 1.11
C VAL A 83 2.96 16.74 2.51
N ASN A 84 3.92 15.97 3.02
CA ASN A 84 3.87 15.37 4.35
C ASN A 84 2.58 14.55 4.55
N ASP A 85 2.35 13.58 3.67
CA ASP A 85 1.20 12.68 3.66
C ASP A 85 -0.16 13.44 3.65
N GLY A 86 -0.22 14.53 2.86
CA GLY A 86 -1.43 15.34 2.68
C GLY A 86 -1.74 16.32 3.80
N LYS A 87 -0.89 16.39 4.83
CA LYS A 87 -1.05 17.34 5.96
C LYS A 87 -0.85 18.80 5.52
N VAL A 88 -0.03 19.03 4.52
CA VAL A 88 0.17 20.34 3.87
C VAL A 88 -0.38 20.28 2.46
N ARG A 89 -1.35 21.13 2.15
CA ARG A 89 -2.01 21.17 0.84
C ARG A 89 -1.74 22.50 0.16
N LEU A 90 -1.39 22.41 -1.14
CA LEU A 90 -1.08 23.59 -1.94
C LEU A 90 -1.82 23.50 -3.29
N LYS A 91 -2.18 24.64 -3.84
CA LYS A 91 -2.78 24.78 -5.18
C LYS A 91 -1.87 25.57 -6.10
N VAL A 92 -1.61 25.07 -7.29
CA VAL A 92 -0.76 25.73 -8.28
C VAL A 92 -1.40 27.02 -8.76
N LYS A 93 -0.70 28.14 -8.60
CA LYS A 93 -1.08 29.48 -9.11
C LYS A 93 -0.46 29.78 -10.48
N SER A 94 0.82 29.46 -10.62
CA SER A 94 1.54 29.63 -11.88
C SER A 94 2.72 28.66 -11.97
N LYS A 95 3.18 28.38 -13.18
CA LYS A 95 4.33 27.52 -13.43
C LYS A 95 5.23 28.04 -14.53
N SER A 96 6.49 27.63 -14.46
CA SER A 96 7.48 27.74 -15.52
C SER A 96 8.21 26.41 -15.71
N PRO A 97 9.11 26.26 -16.66
CA PRO A 97 9.91 25.03 -16.82
C PRO A 97 10.74 24.64 -15.58
N THR A 98 11.03 25.58 -14.68
CA THR A 98 11.91 25.39 -13.52
C THR A 98 11.31 25.82 -12.19
N SER A 99 10.06 26.28 -12.16
CA SER A 99 9.40 26.80 -10.95
C SER A 99 7.90 26.57 -10.97
N ILE A 100 7.33 26.20 -9.84
CA ILE A 100 5.89 26.05 -9.59
C ILE A 100 5.56 26.91 -8.38
N LYS A 101 4.80 28.01 -8.60
CA LYS A 101 4.30 28.85 -7.51
C LYS A 101 2.93 28.37 -7.07
N CYS A 102 2.78 28.17 -5.78
CA CYS A 102 1.58 27.63 -5.16
C CYS A 102 1.02 28.56 -4.09
N LEU A 103 -0.26 28.47 -3.85
CA LEU A 103 -0.93 28.98 -2.67
C LEU A 103 -1.12 27.84 -1.68
N VAL A 104 -0.71 28.00 -0.44
CA VAL A 104 -0.97 27.06 0.64
C VAL A 104 -2.47 27.13 1.00
N THR A 105 -3.21 26.06 0.76
CA THR A 105 -4.63 25.96 1.14
C THR A 105 -4.80 25.46 2.55
N ASP A 106 -3.96 24.51 2.96
CA ASP A 106 -3.92 23.99 4.33
C ASP A 106 -2.46 24.00 4.79
N GLY A 107 -2.20 24.81 5.81
CA GLY A 107 -0.88 25.00 6.40
C GLY A 107 -0.45 23.82 7.28
N GLY A 108 0.84 23.77 7.58
CA GLY A 108 1.41 22.72 8.43
C GLY A 108 2.92 22.66 8.34
N GLU A 109 3.51 21.67 9.02
CA GLU A 109 4.95 21.45 8.99
C GLU A 109 5.38 20.73 7.70
N ILE A 110 6.39 21.30 7.04
CA ILE A 110 7.12 20.67 5.95
C ILE A 110 8.59 20.50 6.36
N SER A 111 9.20 19.35 6.03
CA SER A 111 10.58 19.06 6.46
C SER A 111 11.37 18.32 5.39
N ASN A 112 12.65 18.06 5.66
CA ASN A 112 13.61 17.44 4.75
C ASN A 112 13.07 16.15 4.13
N ASN A 113 13.17 16.05 2.80
CA ASN A 113 12.90 14.84 2.02
C ASN A 113 11.47 14.28 2.19
N LYS A 114 10.50 15.09 2.62
CA LYS A 114 9.10 14.67 2.73
C LYS A 114 8.51 14.29 1.38
N GLY A 115 7.59 13.33 1.42
CA GLY A 115 6.84 12.90 0.25
C GLY A 115 6.03 14.04 -0.37
N LEU A 116 5.97 14.05 -1.68
CA LEU A 116 5.14 14.95 -2.49
C LEU A 116 4.18 14.09 -3.33
N ASN A 117 2.89 14.35 -3.21
CA ASN A 117 1.85 13.70 -3.98
C ASN A 117 1.19 14.70 -4.93
N ILE A 118 0.77 14.20 -6.10
CA ILE A 118 0.17 15.01 -7.17
C ILE A 118 -1.06 14.26 -7.68
N PRO A 119 -2.20 14.37 -6.96
CA PRO A 119 -3.37 13.53 -7.22
C PRO A 119 -4.03 13.83 -8.57
N ASP A 120 -3.99 15.08 -9.02
CA ASP A 120 -4.72 15.55 -10.19
C ASP A 120 -3.93 15.39 -11.51
N THR A 121 -2.70 14.84 -11.46
CA THR A 121 -1.80 14.78 -12.62
C THR A 121 -1.43 13.34 -12.96
N LYS A 122 -1.75 12.89 -14.17
CA LYS A 122 -1.18 11.64 -14.71
C LYS A 122 0.26 11.92 -15.15
N LEU A 123 1.19 11.19 -14.57
CA LEU A 123 2.61 11.29 -14.93
C LEU A 123 3.02 10.02 -15.66
N ASP A 124 3.66 10.20 -16.82
CA ASP A 124 4.32 9.08 -17.50
C ASP A 124 5.66 8.79 -16.80
N LEU A 125 5.62 7.87 -15.86
CA LEU A 125 6.74 7.53 -15.01
C LEU A 125 7.29 6.14 -15.34
N LYS A 126 8.61 6.02 -15.24
CA LYS A 126 9.22 4.69 -15.19
C LYS A 126 8.91 4.06 -13.83
N ILE A 127 8.00 3.11 -13.81
CA ILE A 127 7.57 2.41 -12.58
C ILE A 127 8.75 1.79 -11.84
N ILE A 128 9.71 1.23 -12.56
CA ILE A 128 10.95 0.69 -11.97
C ILE A 128 12.07 1.72 -12.11
N THR A 129 12.39 2.38 -11.02
CA THR A 129 13.48 3.36 -10.95
C THR A 129 14.86 2.69 -11.00
N PRO A 130 15.96 3.44 -11.24
CA PRO A 130 17.31 2.89 -11.11
C PRO A 130 17.63 2.33 -9.71
N LYS A 131 17.02 2.90 -8.66
CA LYS A 131 17.11 2.37 -7.29
C LYS A 131 16.39 1.04 -7.19
N ASP A 132 15.15 0.96 -7.67
CA ASP A 132 14.36 -0.29 -7.62
C ASP A 132 15.04 -1.44 -8.35
N LYS A 133 15.76 -1.18 -9.45
CA LYS A 133 16.56 -2.21 -10.12
C LYS A 133 17.65 -2.79 -9.23
N LYS A 134 18.33 -1.95 -8.43
CA LYS A 134 19.34 -2.41 -7.48
C LYS A 134 18.70 -3.16 -6.32
N ASP A 135 17.60 -2.64 -5.80
CA ASP A 135 16.86 -3.26 -4.70
C ASP A 135 16.25 -4.60 -5.12
N LEU A 136 15.73 -4.70 -6.35
CA LEU A 136 15.25 -5.95 -6.94
C LEU A 136 16.37 -7.00 -7.04
N GLN A 137 17.56 -6.62 -7.52
CA GLN A 137 18.71 -7.53 -7.57
C GLN A 137 19.11 -8.03 -6.17
N LEU A 138 19.02 -7.15 -5.15
CA LEU A 138 19.27 -7.55 -3.78
C LEU A 138 18.20 -8.51 -3.26
N ALA A 139 16.92 -8.24 -3.51
CA ALA A 139 15.80 -9.09 -3.14
C ALA A 139 15.92 -10.50 -3.78
N ILE A 140 16.27 -10.56 -5.06
CA ILE A 140 16.55 -11.82 -5.78
C ILE A 140 17.72 -12.58 -5.13
N LYS A 141 18.80 -11.88 -4.80
CA LYS A 141 19.97 -12.49 -4.14
C LYS A 141 19.67 -13.01 -2.73
N LEU A 142 18.76 -12.34 -2.02
CA LEU A 142 18.32 -12.72 -0.68
C LEU A 142 17.27 -13.83 -0.69
N ASP A 143 16.82 -14.23 -1.86
CA ASP A 143 15.80 -15.25 -2.05
C ASP A 143 14.54 -14.99 -1.22
N VAL A 144 14.00 -13.77 -1.37
CA VAL A 144 12.71 -13.42 -0.79
C VAL A 144 11.59 -14.20 -1.47
N ASP A 145 10.41 -14.29 -0.88
CA ASP A 145 9.31 -15.09 -1.42
C ASP A 145 8.44 -14.28 -2.38
N TRP A 146 8.27 -12.99 -2.09
CA TRP A 146 7.45 -12.06 -2.85
C TRP A 146 8.20 -10.77 -3.17
N ILE A 147 7.84 -10.15 -4.30
CA ILE A 147 8.27 -8.80 -4.68
C ILE A 147 7.02 -7.91 -4.76
N ALA A 148 6.98 -6.84 -3.98
CA ALA A 148 5.93 -5.83 -4.07
C ALA A 148 6.35 -4.68 -4.99
N LEU A 149 5.43 -4.29 -5.87
CA LEU A 149 5.58 -3.19 -6.82
C LEU A 149 4.73 -2.00 -6.38
N SER A 150 5.37 -0.86 -6.13
CA SER A 150 4.70 0.38 -5.75
C SER A 150 4.30 1.22 -6.96
N PHE A 151 3.25 2.01 -6.82
CA PHE A 151 2.76 2.99 -7.79
C PHE A 151 2.37 2.43 -9.17
N ILE A 152 1.95 1.17 -9.24
CA ILE A 152 1.36 0.60 -10.45
C ILE A 152 0.03 1.33 -10.74
N GLN A 153 -0.13 1.81 -11.97
CA GLN A 153 -1.32 2.55 -12.40
C GLN A 153 -2.12 1.81 -13.48
N THR A 154 -1.44 0.98 -14.28
CA THR A 154 -2.04 0.26 -15.40
C THR A 154 -1.53 -1.17 -15.47
N THR A 155 -2.27 -2.03 -16.15
CA THR A 155 -1.85 -3.40 -16.47
C THR A 155 -0.55 -3.41 -17.28
N LYS A 156 -0.36 -2.43 -18.16
CA LYS A 156 0.87 -2.26 -18.94
C LYS A 156 2.08 -2.01 -18.05
N ASP A 157 1.93 -1.20 -17.02
CA ASP A 157 2.98 -0.95 -16.01
C ASP A 157 3.38 -2.24 -15.32
N LEU A 158 2.40 -2.99 -14.84
CA LEU A 158 2.60 -4.28 -14.18
C LEU A 158 3.35 -5.26 -15.10
N LEU A 159 2.86 -5.48 -16.32
CA LEU A 159 3.47 -6.41 -17.25
C LEU A 159 4.91 -6.01 -17.64
N THR A 160 5.17 -4.69 -17.70
CA THR A 160 6.52 -4.17 -17.96
C THR A 160 7.46 -4.44 -16.79
N ALA A 161 6.98 -4.24 -15.55
CA ALA A 161 7.76 -4.52 -14.35
C ALA A 161 8.00 -6.03 -14.16
N LYS A 162 6.99 -6.87 -14.39
CA LYS A 162 7.08 -8.35 -14.28
C LYS A 162 8.15 -8.94 -15.16
N LYS A 163 8.42 -8.38 -16.34
CA LYS A 163 9.51 -8.85 -17.23
C LYS A 163 10.90 -8.79 -16.60
N LEU A 164 11.08 -7.97 -15.57
CA LEU A 164 12.35 -7.83 -14.85
C LEU A 164 12.47 -8.77 -13.66
N ILE A 165 11.38 -9.43 -13.27
CA ILE A 165 11.30 -10.31 -12.10
C ILE A 165 11.31 -11.76 -12.56
N PRO A 166 12.25 -12.61 -12.10
CA PRO A 166 12.25 -14.03 -12.45
C PRO A 166 10.96 -14.72 -12.00
N SER A 167 10.45 -15.66 -12.82
CA SER A 167 9.14 -16.31 -12.66
C SER A 167 8.95 -17.08 -11.35
N LYS A 168 10.04 -17.42 -10.65
CA LYS A 168 9.96 -18.07 -9.35
C LYS A 168 9.43 -17.17 -8.23
N PHE A 169 9.52 -15.83 -8.40
CA PHE A 169 9.04 -14.89 -7.40
C PHE A 169 7.58 -14.50 -7.66
N LYS A 170 6.80 -14.46 -6.60
CA LYS A 170 5.43 -13.94 -6.65
C LYS A 170 5.43 -12.42 -6.65
N VAL A 171 4.52 -11.83 -7.39
CA VAL A 171 4.42 -10.37 -7.57
C VAL A 171 3.16 -9.84 -6.90
N MET A 172 3.36 -8.96 -5.92
CA MET A 172 2.28 -8.21 -5.27
C MET A 172 2.22 -6.81 -5.83
N VAL A 173 1.05 -6.34 -6.20
CA VAL A 173 0.82 -4.96 -6.62
C VAL A 173 0.31 -4.16 -5.43
N LYS A 174 1.00 -3.05 -5.12
CA LYS A 174 0.53 -2.06 -4.15
C LYS A 174 -0.30 -1.01 -4.87
N VAL A 175 -1.58 -0.97 -4.54
CA VAL A 175 -2.50 0.03 -5.10
C VAL A 175 -2.42 1.29 -4.24
N GLU A 176 -1.75 2.31 -4.77
CA GLU A 176 -1.40 3.56 -4.11
C GLU A 176 -1.95 4.79 -4.88
N LYS A 177 -2.48 4.56 -6.08
CA LYS A 177 -3.01 5.59 -6.97
C LYS A 177 -4.46 5.28 -7.37
N PRO A 178 -5.38 6.26 -7.33
CA PRO A 178 -6.76 6.04 -7.75
C PRO A 178 -6.88 5.62 -9.23
N SER A 179 -5.95 6.02 -10.09
CA SER A 179 -5.90 5.61 -11.50
C SER A 179 -5.77 4.10 -11.70
N ALA A 180 -5.24 3.35 -10.73
CA ALA A 180 -5.19 1.89 -10.81
C ALA A 180 -6.58 1.25 -10.69
N MET A 181 -7.54 1.95 -10.11
CA MET A 181 -8.92 1.45 -9.95
C MET A 181 -9.64 1.29 -11.29
N ASP A 182 -9.27 2.08 -12.30
CA ASP A 182 -9.83 1.99 -13.66
C ASP A 182 -9.53 0.63 -14.33
N GLU A 183 -8.42 0.00 -13.95
CA GLU A 183 -7.96 -1.29 -14.49
C GLU A 183 -7.80 -2.37 -13.39
N ILE A 184 -8.44 -2.22 -12.25
CA ILE A 184 -8.18 -3.06 -11.08
C ILE A 184 -8.40 -4.55 -11.33
N GLU A 185 -9.43 -4.92 -12.10
CA GLU A 185 -9.68 -6.32 -12.46
C GLU A 185 -8.54 -6.88 -13.31
N SER A 186 -8.14 -6.16 -14.37
CA SER A 186 -7.05 -6.59 -15.24
C SER A 186 -5.69 -6.63 -14.51
N ILE A 187 -5.43 -5.68 -13.61
CA ILE A 187 -4.25 -5.70 -12.76
C ILE A 187 -4.26 -6.94 -11.85
N THR A 188 -5.41 -7.22 -11.21
CA THR A 188 -5.55 -8.37 -10.29
C THR A 188 -5.39 -9.70 -11.01
N GLU A 189 -5.96 -9.85 -12.19
CA GLU A 189 -5.80 -11.05 -13.02
C GLU A 189 -4.33 -11.34 -13.35
N ASN A 190 -3.54 -10.30 -13.62
CA ASN A 190 -2.17 -10.39 -14.10
C ASN A 190 -1.10 -10.33 -12.99
N CYS A 191 -1.47 -10.16 -11.71
CA CYS A 191 -0.55 -10.24 -10.56
C CYS A 191 -0.77 -11.54 -9.75
N ASP A 192 0.07 -11.73 -8.73
CA ASP A 192 -0.08 -12.85 -7.80
C ASP A 192 -0.78 -12.43 -6.49
N GLY A 193 -0.93 -11.14 -6.23
CA GLY A 193 -1.64 -10.59 -5.07
C GLY A 193 -1.74 -9.07 -5.09
N ILE A 194 -2.67 -8.53 -4.32
CA ILE A 194 -2.91 -7.08 -4.19
C ILE A 194 -2.67 -6.64 -2.73
N MET A 195 -2.03 -5.48 -2.58
CA MET A 195 -1.97 -4.76 -1.31
C MET A 195 -2.73 -3.44 -1.43
N VAL A 196 -3.75 -3.28 -0.61
CA VAL A 196 -4.47 -2.02 -0.42
C VAL A 196 -3.61 -1.12 0.46
N ALA A 197 -2.79 -0.28 -0.16
CA ALA A 197 -1.84 0.59 0.52
C ALA A 197 -2.50 1.92 0.90
N ARG A 198 -3.36 1.89 1.94
CA ARG A 198 -4.26 2.98 2.32
C ARG A 198 -3.56 4.30 2.64
N GLY A 199 -2.32 4.25 3.13
CA GLY A 199 -1.53 5.44 3.44
C GLY A 199 -1.31 6.33 2.22
N ASP A 200 -0.69 5.81 1.15
CA ASP A 200 -0.46 6.58 -0.07
C ASP A 200 -1.77 6.75 -0.88
N LEU A 201 -2.63 5.74 -0.97
CA LEU A 201 -3.94 5.84 -1.64
C LEU A 201 -4.83 6.92 -1.00
N GLY A 202 -4.90 6.99 0.34
CA GLY A 202 -5.71 7.97 1.05
C GLY A 202 -5.18 9.41 0.97
N VAL A 203 -3.91 9.60 0.54
CA VAL A 203 -3.38 10.93 0.20
C VAL A 203 -3.79 11.32 -1.23
N GLU A 204 -3.86 10.35 -2.13
CA GLU A 204 -4.12 10.56 -3.56
C GLU A 204 -5.62 10.60 -3.92
N THR A 205 -6.49 10.12 -3.03
CA THR A 205 -7.95 10.12 -3.21
C THR A 205 -8.65 10.86 -2.07
N ASN A 206 -9.97 11.03 -2.16
CA ASN A 206 -10.70 11.59 -1.03
C ASN A 206 -10.86 10.52 0.07
N PRO A 207 -10.83 10.90 1.35
CA PRO A 207 -10.92 9.94 2.46
C PRO A 207 -12.16 9.03 2.39
N GLU A 208 -13.30 9.56 1.97
CA GLU A 208 -14.56 8.83 1.82
C GLU A 208 -14.54 7.76 0.72
N ASP A 209 -13.65 7.87 -0.26
CA ASP A 209 -13.53 6.92 -1.37
C ASP A 209 -12.66 5.69 -0.98
N VAL A 210 -11.77 5.84 0.00
CA VAL A 210 -10.83 4.77 0.41
C VAL A 210 -11.54 3.47 0.79
N PRO A 211 -12.61 3.48 1.63
CA PRO A 211 -13.33 2.24 1.98
C PRO A 211 -14.00 1.58 0.76
N ILE A 212 -14.46 2.37 -0.21
CA ILE A 212 -15.07 1.86 -1.45
C ILE A 212 -14.01 1.19 -2.32
N HIS A 213 -12.87 1.86 -2.51
CA HIS A 213 -11.73 1.28 -3.25
C HIS A 213 -11.24 -0.02 -2.60
N GLN A 214 -11.13 -0.07 -1.27
CA GLN A 214 -10.76 -1.29 -0.54
C GLN A 214 -11.73 -2.44 -0.86
N ARG A 215 -13.05 -2.21 -0.77
CA ARG A 215 -14.06 -3.24 -1.10
C ARG A 215 -13.95 -3.74 -2.54
N THR A 216 -13.76 -2.82 -3.49
CA THR A 216 -13.61 -3.16 -4.91
C THR A 216 -12.38 -4.03 -5.14
N MET A 217 -11.24 -3.69 -4.51
CA MET A 217 -10.02 -4.50 -4.60
C MET A 217 -10.18 -5.88 -3.98
N VAL A 218 -10.81 -5.98 -2.81
CA VAL A 218 -11.09 -7.27 -2.16
C VAL A 218 -12.00 -8.14 -3.04
N ALA A 219 -13.04 -7.55 -3.65
CA ALA A 219 -13.92 -8.27 -4.57
C ALA A 219 -13.17 -8.77 -5.82
N ALA A 220 -12.30 -7.95 -6.41
CA ALA A 220 -11.47 -8.34 -7.55
C ALA A 220 -10.50 -9.48 -7.16
N CYS A 221 -9.85 -9.39 -6.00
CA CYS A 221 -8.97 -10.44 -5.50
C CYS A 221 -9.69 -11.78 -5.35
N ARG A 222 -10.89 -11.78 -4.79
CA ARG A 222 -11.72 -13.00 -4.68
C ARG A 222 -12.10 -13.56 -6.04
N LYS A 223 -12.55 -12.70 -6.97
CA LYS A 223 -12.92 -13.10 -8.33
C LYS A 223 -11.81 -13.86 -9.04
N PHE A 224 -10.55 -13.43 -8.86
CA PHE A 224 -9.39 -14.02 -9.53
C PHE A 224 -8.57 -14.97 -8.65
N GLY A 225 -9.03 -15.29 -7.42
CA GLY A 225 -8.31 -16.16 -6.49
C GLY A 225 -6.93 -15.62 -6.12
N ARG A 226 -6.82 -14.31 -5.87
CA ARG A 226 -5.57 -13.64 -5.50
C ARG A 226 -5.61 -13.20 -4.04
N PRO A 227 -4.56 -13.41 -3.24
CA PRO A 227 -4.51 -12.89 -1.89
C PRO A 227 -4.55 -11.36 -1.86
N CYS A 228 -5.32 -10.84 -0.90
CA CYS A 228 -5.48 -9.42 -0.63
C CYS A 228 -4.93 -9.06 0.75
N ILE A 229 -4.04 -8.06 0.80
CA ILE A 229 -3.52 -7.51 2.06
C ILE A 229 -4.06 -6.10 2.24
N VAL A 230 -4.65 -5.80 3.40
CA VAL A 230 -4.98 -4.42 3.79
C VAL A 230 -3.87 -3.88 4.68
N ALA A 231 -3.30 -2.75 4.27
CA ALA A 231 -2.09 -2.20 4.86
C ALA A 231 -2.26 -0.74 5.29
N THR A 232 -1.46 -0.36 6.27
CA THR A 232 -1.31 0.99 6.85
C THR A 232 -2.48 1.47 7.68
N GLN A 233 -2.17 2.21 8.74
CA GLN A 233 -3.14 2.83 9.65
C GLN A 233 -4.14 1.82 10.24
N MET A 234 -3.68 0.60 10.54
CA MET A 234 -4.54 -0.45 11.12
C MET A 234 -4.70 -0.26 12.63
N LEU A 235 -3.57 -0.13 13.34
CA LEU A 235 -3.50 0.10 14.79
C LEU A 235 -2.51 1.25 15.11
N GLU A 236 -2.54 2.33 14.33
CA GLU A 236 -1.52 3.39 14.30
C GLU A 236 -1.30 4.03 15.69
N SER A 237 -2.34 4.16 16.52
CA SER A 237 -2.21 4.66 17.89
C SER A 237 -1.31 3.78 18.76
N MET A 238 -1.17 2.49 18.42
CA MET A 238 -0.29 1.56 19.14
C MET A 238 1.21 1.76 18.86
N ILE A 239 1.58 2.72 18.03
CA ILE A 239 2.96 3.20 17.97
C ILE A 239 3.39 3.72 19.35
N ASP A 240 2.52 4.48 20.02
CA ASP A 240 2.81 5.15 21.30
C ASP A 240 1.87 4.72 22.45
N SER A 241 0.90 3.84 22.19
CA SER A 241 -0.07 3.34 23.17
C SER A 241 -0.09 1.81 23.22
N PRO A 242 -0.21 1.20 24.41
CA PRO A 242 -0.32 -0.26 24.55
C PRO A 242 -1.68 -0.83 24.08
N THR A 243 -2.66 0.04 23.79
CA THR A 243 -4.00 -0.34 23.35
C THR A 243 -4.47 0.52 22.19
N PRO A 244 -5.22 -0.04 21.22
CA PRO A 244 -5.73 0.72 20.09
C PRO A 244 -6.96 1.57 20.50
N THR A 245 -7.33 2.47 19.62
CA THR A 245 -8.65 3.11 19.67
C THR A 245 -9.75 2.12 19.26
N ARG A 246 -10.99 2.42 19.61
CA ARG A 246 -12.15 1.62 19.20
C ARG A 246 -12.36 1.67 17.67
N ALA A 247 -12.03 2.81 17.04
CA ALA A 247 -12.12 2.98 15.60
C ALA A 247 -11.14 2.05 14.86
N GLU A 248 -9.89 1.96 15.34
CA GLU A 248 -8.88 1.06 14.77
C GLU A 248 -9.26 -0.41 14.94
N ALA A 249 -9.73 -0.81 16.12
CA ALA A 249 -10.22 -2.17 16.33
C ALA A 249 -11.40 -2.50 15.40
N SER A 250 -12.31 -1.56 15.17
CA SER A 250 -13.42 -1.70 14.21
C SER A 250 -12.92 -1.77 12.76
N ASP A 251 -11.89 -1.02 12.41
CA ASP A 251 -11.30 -1.01 11.06
C ASP A 251 -10.65 -2.36 10.73
N VAL A 252 -9.82 -2.90 11.64
CA VAL A 252 -9.24 -4.25 11.51
C VAL A 252 -10.34 -5.29 11.36
N ALA A 253 -11.35 -5.26 12.24
CA ALA A 253 -12.47 -6.19 12.19
C ALA A 253 -13.23 -6.11 10.85
N THR A 254 -13.45 -4.90 10.35
CA THR A 254 -14.12 -4.66 9.05
C THR A 254 -13.31 -5.25 7.90
N ALA A 255 -11.99 -5.07 7.88
CA ALA A 255 -11.13 -5.67 6.86
C ALA A 255 -11.26 -7.21 6.87
N VAL A 256 -11.21 -7.82 8.06
CA VAL A 256 -11.39 -9.27 8.21
C VAL A 256 -12.80 -9.71 7.76
N PHE A 257 -13.86 -9.00 8.14
CA PHE A 257 -15.23 -9.29 7.69
C PHE A 257 -15.39 -9.16 6.16
N GLN A 258 -14.63 -8.30 5.52
CA GLN A 258 -14.59 -8.20 4.05
C GLN A 258 -13.86 -9.39 3.41
N GLY A 259 -13.19 -10.25 4.23
CA GLY A 259 -12.48 -11.44 3.81
C GLY A 259 -11.16 -11.18 3.14
N VAL A 260 -10.39 -10.26 3.67
CA VAL A 260 -8.99 -10.10 3.30
C VAL A 260 -8.17 -11.28 3.81
N ASP A 261 -7.09 -11.62 3.11
CA ASP A 261 -6.22 -12.75 3.48
C ASP A 261 -5.19 -12.37 4.54
N ALA A 262 -4.85 -11.08 4.62
CA ALA A 262 -3.96 -10.55 5.64
C ALA A 262 -4.22 -9.08 5.94
N VAL A 263 -3.85 -8.66 7.15
CA VAL A 263 -3.77 -7.26 7.59
C VAL A 263 -2.33 -6.97 8.00
N MET A 264 -1.82 -5.79 7.68
CA MET A 264 -0.41 -5.45 7.85
C MET A 264 -0.22 -4.34 8.88
N LEU A 265 0.63 -4.57 9.86
CA LEU A 265 1.19 -3.54 10.73
C LEU A 265 2.41 -2.88 10.04
N SER A 266 2.58 -1.59 10.25
CA SER A 266 3.68 -0.79 9.70
C SER A 266 4.60 -0.28 10.82
N ALA A 267 4.50 0.99 11.18
CA ALA A 267 5.30 1.58 12.24
C ALA A 267 5.00 0.96 13.62
N GLU A 268 3.80 0.47 13.84
CA GLU A 268 3.35 -0.18 15.08
C GLU A 268 4.31 -1.30 15.51
N SER A 269 4.76 -2.11 14.55
CA SER A 269 5.71 -3.21 14.80
C SER A 269 7.16 -2.89 14.41
N ALA A 270 7.38 -1.91 13.51
CA ALA A 270 8.71 -1.61 12.97
C ALA A 270 9.47 -0.55 13.78
N ALA A 271 8.79 0.38 14.42
CA ALA A 271 9.38 1.53 15.11
C ALA A 271 8.61 1.97 16.36
N GLY A 272 7.45 1.36 16.65
CA GLY A 272 6.63 1.69 17.82
C GLY A 272 7.21 1.19 19.13
N ASN A 273 6.66 1.69 20.22
CA ASN A 273 7.04 1.34 21.59
C ASN A 273 6.41 0.02 22.08
N TYR A 274 5.35 -0.45 21.39
CA TYR A 274 4.53 -1.61 21.77
C TYR A 274 4.38 -2.65 20.64
N PRO A 275 5.50 -3.11 19.99
CA PRO A 275 5.43 -3.95 18.80
C PRO A 275 4.79 -5.33 19.08
N LYS A 276 5.03 -5.91 20.25
CA LYS A 276 4.47 -7.20 20.63
C LYS A 276 2.96 -7.10 20.90
N GLU A 277 2.55 -6.08 21.66
CA GLU A 277 1.17 -5.81 22.01
C GLU A 277 0.32 -5.52 20.75
N ALA A 278 0.89 -4.81 19.77
CA ALA A 278 0.24 -4.54 18.49
C ALA A 278 -0.06 -5.83 17.72
N VAL A 279 0.92 -6.75 17.65
CA VAL A 279 0.71 -8.07 17.00
C VAL A 279 -0.31 -8.92 17.76
N GLU A 280 -0.22 -8.96 19.09
CA GLU A 280 -1.17 -9.70 19.92
C GLU A 280 -2.60 -9.15 19.81
N MET A 281 -2.75 -7.82 19.73
CA MET A 281 -4.05 -7.18 19.55
C MET A 281 -4.63 -7.50 18.18
N MET A 282 -3.81 -7.42 17.12
CA MET A 282 -4.22 -7.80 15.77
C MET A 282 -4.73 -9.24 15.73
N ASP A 283 -3.98 -10.19 16.32
CA ASP A 283 -4.36 -11.60 16.42
C ASP A 283 -5.68 -11.80 17.17
N LYS A 284 -5.86 -11.10 18.30
CA LYS A 284 -7.11 -11.16 19.09
C LYS A 284 -8.33 -10.67 18.29
N ILE A 285 -8.19 -9.59 17.55
CA ILE A 285 -9.29 -9.05 16.72
C ILE A 285 -9.63 -10.04 15.60
N ILE A 286 -8.62 -10.55 14.89
CA ILE A 286 -8.82 -11.53 13.82
C ILE A 286 -9.55 -12.77 14.36
N LYS A 287 -9.03 -13.41 15.41
CA LYS A 287 -9.64 -14.61 16.02
C LYS A 287 -11.08 -14.35 16.49
N ARG A 288 -11.35 -13.16 17.05
CA ARG A 288 -12.70 -12.82 17.51
C ARG A 288 -13.69 -12.69 16.35
N VAL A 289 -13.26 -12.10 15.23
CA VAL A 289 -14.09 -12.00 14.02
C VAL A 289 -14.31 -13.37 13.40
N GLU A 290 -13.25 -14.14 13.22
CA GLU A 290 -13.33 -15.48 12.61
C GLU A 290 -14.17 -16.47 13.43
N SER A 291 -14.27 -16.26 14.74
CA SER A 291 -15.15 -17.05 15.62
C SER A 291 -16.63 -16.63 15.59
N ASP A 292 -16.98 -15.56 14.88
CA ASP A 292 -18.36 -15.06 14.78
C ASP A 292 -19.13 -15.83 13.70
N SER A 293 -20.31 -16.35 14.04
CA SER A 293 -21.13 -17.14 13.10
C SER A 293 -21.53 -16.38 11.84
N LYS A 294 -21.64 -15.03 11.91
CA LYS A 294 -21.97 -14.18 10.77
C LYS A 294 -20.79 -14.04 9.81
N TYR A 295 -19.55 -14.22 10.29
CA TYR A 295 -18.37 -14.16 9.43
C TYR A 295 -18.41 -15.23 8.33
N LEU A 296 -18.65 -16.48 8.71
CA LEU A 296 -18.76 -17.59 7.76
C LEU A 296 -19.92 -17.38 6.78
N ALA A 297 -21.08 -16.94 7.26
CA ALA A 297 -22.23 -16.64 6.41
C ALA A 297 -21.93 -15.51 5.39
N ASN A 298 -21.22 -14.46 5.81
CA ASN A 298 -20.81 -13.39 4.92
C ASN A 298 -19.85 -13.89 3.82
N ILE A 299 -18.85 -14.70 4.17
CA ILE A 299 -17.91 -15.25 3.19
C ILE A 299 -18.63 -16.17 2.19
N GLN A 300 -19.57 -16.99 2.64
CA GLN A 300 -20.37 -17.85 1.78
C GLN A 300 -21.26 -17.05 0.83
N ASN A 301 -21.91 -15.99 1.30
CA ASN A 301 -22.79 -15.15 0.47
C ASN A 301 -22.05 -14.36 -0.62
N TYR A 302 -20.78 -14.02 -0.43
CA TYR A 302 -19.97 -13.38 -1.47
C TYR A 302 -19.64 -14.31 -2.66
N ASN A 303 -19.77 -15.64 -2.49
CA ASN A 303 -19.50 -16.61 -3.56
C ASN A 303 -20.69 -16.82 -4.52
N LEU A 304 -21.76 -16.04 -4.41
CA LEU A 304 -23.02 -16.24 -5.17
C LEU A 304 -23.10 -15.57 -6.54
N ASP A 305 -22.08 -14.83 -6.97
CA ASP A 305 -21.96 -14.41 -8.38
C ASP A 305 -21.37 -15.57 -9.21
N HIS A 306 -22.20 -16.57 -9.42
CA HIS A 306 -21.80 -17.84 -10.05
C HIS A 306 -21.54 -17.66 -11.54
N THR A 307 -20.30 -17.79 -11.94
CA THR A 307 -20.01 -18.38 -13.24
C THR A 307 -20.36 -19.86 -13.12
N LYS A 308 -21.33 -20.33 -13.93
CA LYS A 308 -21.90 -21.71 -13.83
C LYS A 308 -20.92 -22.77 -14.31
N THR A 309 -19.73 -22.88 -13.68
CA THR A 309 -18.76 -23.92 -14.04
C THR A 309 -18.87 -25.12 -13.11
N SER A 310 -18.56 -26.32 -13.60
CA SER A 310 -18.51 -27.53 -12.80
C SER A 310 -17.47 -27.42 -11.66
N THR A 311 -16.37 -26.71 -11.89
CA THR A 311 -15.33 -26.46 -10.88
C THR A 311 -15.88 -25.66 -9.70
N GLU A 312 -16.66 -24.60 -9.96
CA GLU A 312 -17.27 -23.80 -8.89
C GLU A 312 -18.34 -24.57 -8.11
N ALA A 313 -19.15 -25.36 -8.82
CA ALA A 313 -20.14 -26.21 -8.18
C ALA A 313 -19.46 -27.22 -7.21
N ILE A 314 -18.35 -27.84 -7.62
CA ILE A 314 -17.58 -28.77 -6.79
C ILE A 314 -16.95 -28.02 -5.60
N ALA A 315 -16.37 -26.84 -5.82
CA ALA A 315 -15.76 -26.04 -4.77
C ALA A 315 -16.79 -25.61 -3.72
N THR A 316 -17.99 -25.19 -4.14
CA THR A 316 -19.09 -24.83 -3.24
C THR A 316 -19.55 -26.04 -2.42
N ALA A 317 -19.75 -27.19 -3.05
CA ALA A 317 -20.11 -28.41 -2.37
C ALA A 317 -19.04 -28.86 -1.37
N ALA A 318 -17.77 -28.76 -1.72
CA ALA A 318 -16.65 -29.08 -0.84
C ALA A 318 -16.63 -28.18 0.41
N LEU A 319 -16.90 -26.88 0.24
CA LEU A 319 -16.98 -25.92 1.34
C LEU A 319 -18.13 -26.27 2.30
N GLU A 320 -19.30 -26.61 1.76
CA GLU A 320 -20.47 -26.98 2.54
C GLU A 320 -20.23 -28.31 3.33
N VAL A 321 -19.68 -29.30 2.66
CA VAL A 321 -19.28 -30.57 3.31
C VAL A 321 -18.26 -30.34 4.42
N ALA A 322 -17.23 -29.53 4.17
CA ALA A 322 -16.21 -29.23 5.17
C ALA A 322 -16.80 -28.49 6.39
N SER A 323 -17.74 -27.58 6.15
CA SER A 323 -18.44 -26.85 7.22
C SER A 323 -19.28 -27.80 8.10
N ILE A 324 -20.09 -28.65 7.48
CA ILE A 324 -20.95 -29.63 8.20
C ILE A 324 -20.10 -30.64 8.96
N ALA A 325 -19.01 -31.12 8.33
CA ALA A 325 -18.11 -32.11 8.92
C ALA A 325 -17.09 -31.52 9.89
N SER A 326 -17.12 -30.21 10.14
CA SER A 326 -16.15 -29.47 10.98
C SER A 326 -14.70 -29.73 10.58
N CYS A 327 -14.41 -29.76 9.28
CA CYS A 327 -13.04 -29.95 8.76
C CYS A 327 -12.18 -28.69 8.98
N ASN A 328 -10.91 -28.91 9.36
CA ASN A 328 -9.97 -27.80 9.55
C ASN A 328 -9.36 -27.27 8.23
N CYS A 329 -9.41 -28.05 7.16
CA CYS A 329 -8.91 -27.66 5.85
C CYS A 329 -9.58 -28.46 4.72
N ILE A 330 -9.53 -27.89 3.52
CA ILE A 330 -9.92 -28.56 2.27
C ILE A 330 -8.66 -28.66 1.43
N ALA A 331 -8.29 -29.87 1.03
CA ALA A 331 -7.18 -30.12 0.10
C ALA A 331 -7.76 -30.40 -1.30
N THR A 332 -7.33 -29.61 -2.29
CA THR A 332 -7.73 -29.78 -3.67
C THR A 332 -6.53 -30.14 -4.54
N PHE A 333 -6.79 -30.98 -5.53
CA PHE A 333 -5.82 -31.28 -6.58
C PHE A 333 -6.38 -30.73 -7.90
N SER A 334 -5.66 -29.78 -8.49
CA SER A 334 -6.00 -29.23 -9.81
C SER A 334 -4.83 -29.37 -10.77
N GLN A 335 -5.15 -29.55 -12.03
CA GLN A 335 -4.15 -29.57 -13.13
C GLN A 335 -3.88 -28.15 -13.62
#